data_b4b91676ea0adbe9e4bd8d2e4bfa8a12
#
_entry.id   b4b91676ea0adbe9e4bd8d2e4bfa8a12
#
_cell.length_a   1.000
_cell.length_b   1.000
_cell.length_c   1.000
_cell.angle_alpha   90.00
_cell.angle_beta   90.00
_cell.angle_gamma   90.00
#
_symmetry.space_group_name_H-M   'P 1'
#
loop_
_entity.id
_entity.type
_entity.pdbx_description
1 polymer ?
#
loop_
_entity_poly.entity_id
_entity_poly.type
_entity_poly.pdbx_seq_one_letter_code
_entity_poly.pdbx_strand_id
1 'polypeptide(L)'
;MKFNLIYENVMKDITQSEKLLTEGIMKKLGSAIAAGTLAATAAIAPMNAEAAPVKDDHQVETQTATQFINYATQLIKQFEGSVKDSKGNYIVYDDANSKHRWDGKQDINKFIKSCRGKATIGYGETASNIVKKGRISEAEANQLLQKNIISLNNKLANKFGKAYSDLNIVQKSVLISFYYNLGINFKAPKMEANLRAGKLKEAAHEFLDCDNITVDGVKKKSPGLTKRRQIEYKLFIK
;
A
#
# COMPACT_ATOMS: atom_id res chain seq x y z
N MET A 1 -8.84 15.16 -17.65
CA MET A 1 -8.70 13.86 -18.35
C MET A 1 -7.79 12.83 -17.62
N LYS A 2 -6.58 13.17 -17.16
CA LYS A 2 -5.68 12.20 -16.46
C LYS A 2 -6.16 11.69 -15.09
N PHE A 3 -7.00 12.44 -14.37
CA PHE A 3 -7.49 12.09 -13.04
C PHE A 3 -8.41 10.86 -13.03
N ASN A 4 -9.41 10.85 -13.94
CA ASN A 4 -10.32 9.71 -14.05
C ASN A 4 -9.57 8.44 -14.46
N LEU A 5 -8.56 8.56 -15.31
CA LEU A 5 -7.76 7.42 -15.75
C LEU A 5 -6.98 6.76 -14.60
N ILE A 6 -6.40 7.55 -13.67
CA ILE A 6 -5.70 7.01 -12.50
C ILE A 6 -6.69 6.28 -11.59
N TYR A 7 -7.81 6.90 -11.28
CA TYR A 7 -8.85 6.30 -10.45
C TYR A 7 -9.42 5.03 -11.07
N GLU A 8 -9.74 5.06 -12.38
CA GLU A 8 -10.25 3.90 -13.12
C GLU A 8 -9.22 2.77 -13.19
N ASN A 9 -7.94 3.08 -13.40
CA ASN A 9 -6.88 2.07 -13.41
C ASN A 9 -6.73 1.40 -12.04
N VAL A 10 -6.70 2.18 -10.93
CA VAL A 10 -6.70 1.61 -9.58
C VAL A 10 -7.91 0.71 -9.37
N MET A 11 -9.09 1.16 -9.73
CA MET A 11 -10.32 0.39 -9.55
C MET A 11 -10.36 -0.85 -10.43
N LYS A 12 -9.86 -0.76 -11.67
CA LYS A 12 -9.75 -1.91 -12.58
C LYS A 12 -8.77 -2.97 -12.06
N ASP A 13 -7.60 -2.55 -11.58
CA ASP A 13 -6.59 -3.44 -11.01
C ASP A 13 -7.10 -4.11 -9.72
N ILE A 14 -7.84 -3.37 -8.89
CA ILE A 14 -8.52 -3.88 -7.71
C ILE A 14 -9.52 -4.97 -8.12
N THR A 15 -10.43 -4.67 -9.04
CA THR A 15 -11.47 -5.61 -9.51
C THR A 15 -10.85 -6.84 -10.17
N GLN A 16 -9.78 -6.67 -10.95
CA GLN A 16 -9.08 -7.79 -11.59
C GLN A 16 -8.35 -8.68 -10.58
N SER A 17 -7.75 -8.09 -9.55
CA SER A 17 -7.11 -8.82 -8.45
C SER A 17 -8.12 -9.62 -7.64
N GLU A 18 -9.28 -9.06 -7.33
CA GLU A 18 -10.40 -9.76 -6.66
C GLU A 18 -10.91 -10.93 -7.50
N LYS A 19 -11.08 -10.73 -8.82
CA LYS A 19 -11.52 -11.78 -9.76
C LYS A 19 -10.51 -12.92 -9.81
N LEU A 20 -9.22 -12.64 -9.98
CA LEU A 20 -8.16 -13.64 -10.03
C LEU A 20 -8.06 -14.45 -8.72
N LEU A 21 -8.30 -13.80 -7.59
CA LEU A 21 -8.30 -14.44 -6.29
C LEU A 21 -9.49 -15.38 -6.14
N THR A 22 -10.68 -14.91 -6.53
CA THR A 22 -11.92 -15.74 -6.51
C THR A 22 -11.76 -16.95 -7.43
N GLU A 23 -11.21 -16.78 -8.63
CA GLU A 23 -10.93 -17.87 -9.58
C GLU A 23 -9.87 -18.84 -9.03
N GLY A 24 -8.83 -18.33 -8.36
CA GLY A 24 -7.80 -19.15 -7.71
C GLY A 24 -8.35 -19.98 -6.56
N ILE A 25 -9.25 -19.44 -5.76
CA ILE A 25 -9.94 -20.15 -4.68
C ILE A 25 -10.88 -21.22 -5.26
N MET A 26 -11.65 -20.90 -6.29
CA MET A 26 -12.56 -21.85 -6.94
C MET A 26 -11.82 -23.00 -7.62
N LYS A 27 -10.66 -22.74 -8.25
CA LYS A 27 -9.80 -23.81 -8.79
C LYS A 27 -9.25 -24.73 -7.70
N LYS A 28 -8.82 -24.20 -6.57
CA LYS A 28 -8.32 -25.02 -5.45
C LYS A 28 -9.44 -25.83 -4.78
N LEU A 29 -10.64 -25.26 -4.63
CA LEU A 29 -11.81 -25.98 -4.16
C LEU A 29 -12.23 -27.09 -5.14
N GLY A 30 -12.24 -26.82 -6.45
CA GLY A 30 -12.55 -27.81 -7.48
C GLY A 30 -11.56 -28.98 -7.53
N SER A 31 -10.25 -28.70 -7.34
CA SER A 31 -9.23 -29.76 -7.28
C SER A 31 -9.30 -30.58 -5.98
N ALA A 32 -9.71 -29.99 -4.86
CA ALA A 32 -9.92 -30.73 -3.61
C ALA A 32 -11.13 -31.65 -3.66
N ILE A 33 -12.21 -31.22 -4.34
CA ILE A 33 -13.42 -32.07 -4.57
C ILE A 33 -13.11 -33.21 -5.54
N ALA A 34 -12.34 -32.97 -6.60
CA ALA A 34 -11.94 -34.00 -7.55
C ALA A 34 -10.98 -35.03 -6.95
N ALA A 35 -10.16 -34.67 -5.96
CA ALA A 35 -9.29 -35.63 -5.27
C ALA A 35 -10.00 -36.44 -4.17
N GLY A 36 -11.21 -36.04 -3.75
CA GLY A 36 -11.99 -36.74 -2.72
C GLY A 36 -12.90 -37.85 -3.20
N THR A 37 -12.99 -38.12 -4.52
CA THR A 37 -13.95 -39.07 -5.08
C THR A 37 -13.39 -40.46 -5.45
N LEU A 38 -12.26 -40.86 -4.87
CA LEU A 38 -11.69 -42.20 -5.13
C LEU A 38 -11.22 -42.89 -3.84
N ALA A 39 -12.13 -43.14 -2.91
CA ALA A 39 -12.04 -44.24 -1.94
C ALA A 39 -13.23 -44.21 -0.96
N ALA A 40 -14.35 -44.83 -1.30
CA ALA A 40 -15.30 -45.35 -0.31
C ALA A 40 -16.17 -46.44 -0.93
N THR A 41 -15.71 -47.69 -0.88
CA THR A 41 -16.60 -48.82 -0.82
C THR A 41 -16.43 -49.51 0.52
N ALA A 42 -17.59 -49.70 1.19
CA ALA A 42 -17.88 -50.56 2.33
C ALA A 42 -17.53 -50.06 3.76
N ALA A 43 -18.53 -49.58 4.50
CA ALA A 43 -19.09 -50.26 5.67
C ALA A 43 -20.16 -49.37 6.34
N ILE A 44 -21.31 -49.98 6.60
CA ILE A 44 -22.48 -49.39 7.29
C ILE A 44 -22.21 -49.44 8.80
N ALA A 45 -22.33 -48.31 9.48
CA ALA A 45 -22.67 -48.21 10.92
C ALA A 45 -22.90 -46.72 11.31
N PRO A 46 -23.61 -46.36 12.43
CA PRO A 46 -24.65 -45.37 12.42
C PRO A 46 -24.21 -43.95 12.86
N MET A 47 -25.07 -43.02 12.50
CA MET A 47 -25.12 -41.59 12.85
C MET A 47 -24.37 -41.15 14.09
N ASN A 48 -23.41 -40.22 13.88
CA ASN A 48 -23.14 -39.13 14.78
C ASN A 48 -22.90 -37.89 13.95
N ALA A 49 -23.53 -36.77 14.33
CA ALA A 49 -23.47 -35.50 13.66
C ALA A 49 -22.02 -35.03 13.57
N GLU A 50 -21.46 -35.06 12.36
CA GLU A 50 -20.11 -34.59 12.10
C GLU A 50 -20.15 -33.08 11.89
N ALA A 51 -19.43 -32.37 12.74
CA ALA A 51 -19.25 -30.93 12.69
C ALA A 51 -18.72 -30.54 11.30
N ALA A 52 -19.29 -29.48 10.72
CA ALA A 52 -18.79 -28.87 9.49
C ALA A 52 -17.29 -28.54 9.63
N PRO A 53 -16.47 -28.70 8.57
CA PRO A 53 -15.04 -28.44 8.65
C PRO A 53 -14.81 -27.01 9.05
N VAL A 54 -14.16 -26.82 10.19
CA VAL A 54 -13.67 -25.52 10.68
C VAL A 54 -12.72 -24.99 9.59
N LYS A 55 -13.12 -23.93 8.92
CA LYS A 55 -12.21 -23.21 8.03
C LYS A 55 -11.01 -22.80 8.84
N ASP A 56 -9.82 -23.13 8.38
CA ASP A 56 -8.56 -22.78 9.01
C ASP A 56 -8.43 -21.25 9.00
N ASP A 57 -8.73 -20.61 10.15
CA ASP A 57 -8.73 -19.16 10.33
C ASP A 57 -7.37 -18.54 9.95
N HIS A 58 -6.28 -19.28 10.13
CA HIS A 58 -4.94 -18.87 9.71
C HIS A 58 -4.79 -18.69 8.19
N GLN A 59 -5.47 -19.47 7.36
CA GLN A 59 -5.41 -19.31 5.90
C GLN A 59 -6.19 -18.08 5.45
N VAL A 60 -7.32 -17.79 6.07
CA VAL A 60 -8.15 -16.61 5.76
C VAL A 60 -7.43 -15.32 6.17
N GLU A 61 -6.80 -15.28 7.35
CA GLU A 61 -6.02 -14.13 7.80
C GLU A 61 -4.81 -13.86 6.91
N THR A 62 -4.09 -14.89 6.49
CA THR A 62 -2.92 -14.76 5.60
C THR A 62 -3.32 -14.23 4.22
N GLN A 63 -4.45 -14.66 3.67
CA GLN A 63 -4.97 -14.16 2.39
C GLN A 63 -5.39 -12.71 2.50
N THR A 64 -6.09 -12.33 3.55
CA THR A 64 -6.52 -10.95 3.81
C THR A 64 -5.31 -10.03 3.98
N ALA A 65 -4.27 -10.48 4.71
CA ALA A 65 -3.03 -9.73 4.88
C ALA A 65 -2.30 -9.50 3.55
N THR A 66 -2.25 -10.48 2.68
CA THR A 66 -1.63 -10.36 1.35
C THR A 66 -2.39 -9.38 0.46
N GLN A 67 -3.71 -9.40 0.51
CA GLN A 67 -4.57 -8.52 -0.29
C GLN A 67 -4.32 -7.05 0.04
N PHE A 68 -4.40 -6.64 1.31
CA PHE A 68 -4.24 -5.23 1.64
C PHE A 68 -2.83 -4.71 1.31
N ILE A 69 -1.78 -5.56 1.44
CA ILE A 69 -0.42 -5.19 1.02
C ILE A 69 -0.38 -4.91 -0.48
N ASN A 70 -1.02 -5.73 -1.29
CA ASN A 70 -1.08 -5.53 -2.73
C ASN A 70 -1.82 -4.24 -3.10
N TYR A 71 -2.98 -3.97 -2.49
CA TYR A 71 -3.72 -2.73 -2.72
C TYR A 71 -2.92 -1.49 -2.32
N ALA A 72 -2.35 -1.49 -1.12
CA ALA A 72 -1.53 -0.38 -0.67
C ALA A 72 -0.30 -0.17 -1.57
N THR A 73 0.34 -1.26 -2.02
CA THR A 73 1.48 -1.23 -2.94
C THR A 73 1.10 -0.55 -4.26
N GLN A 74 0.01 -0.98 -4.89
CA GLN A 74 -0.44 -0.39 -6.16
C GLN A 74 -0.82 1.07 -6.01
N LEU A 75 -1.56 1.41 -4.95
CA LEU A 75 -1.98 2.78 -4.68
C LEU A 75 -0.78 3.71 -4.47
N ILE A 76 0.21 3.28 -3.69
CA ILE A 76 1.43 4.07 -3.44
C ILE A 76 2.24 4.23 -4.73
N LYS A 77 2.47 3.17 -5.50
CA LYS A 77 3.21 3.23 -6.77
C LYS A 77 2.68 4.25 -7.76
N GLN A 78 1.37 4.51 -7.74
CA GLN A 78 0.77 5.50 -8.64
C GLN A 78 1.07 6.94 -8.24
N PHE A 79 1.33 7.17 -6.95
CA PHE A 79 1.62 8.50 -6.43
C PHE A 79 3.11 8.78 -6.32
N GLU A 80 3.90 7.75 -6.04
CA GLU A 80 5.34 7.91 -5.90
C GLU A 80 6.00 7.96 -7.29
N GLY A 81 6.77 9.00 -7.50
CA GLY A 81 7.58 9.14 -8.70
C GLY A 81 8.63 8.02 -8.78
N SER A 82 9.02 7.65 -9.97
CA SER A 82 10.13 6.71 -10.18
C SER A 82 11.22 7.36 -11.03
N VAL A 83 12.41 7.47 -10.46
CA VAL A 83 13.59 7.91 -11.21
C VAL A 83 14.40 6.67 -11.58
N LYS A 84 14.40 6.32 -12.86
CA LYS A 84 15.06 5.12 -13.38
C LYS A 84 16.16 5.48 -14.38
N ASP A 85 17.15 4.60 -14.49
CA ASP A 85 18.15 4.65 -15.56
C ASP A 85 17.59 4.01 -16.85
N SER A 86 18.41 4.03 -17.92
CA SER A 86 18.06 3.43 -19.22
C SER A 86 17.87 1.91 -19.18
N LYS A 87 18.34 1.24 -18.13
CA LYS A 87 18.20 -0.20 -17.92
C LYS A 87 16.98 -0.55 -17.05
N GLY A 88 16.21 0.46 -16.61
CA GLY A 88 15.01 0.28 -15.79
C GLY A 88 15.29 0.16 -14.29
N ASN A 89 16.54 0.28 -13.83
CA ASN A 89 16.85 0.29 -12.41
C ASN A 89 16.52 1.64 -11.78
N TYR A 90 16.06 1.63 -10.53
CA TYR A 90 15.89 2.85 -9.74
C TYR A 90 17.25 3.41 -9.37
N ILE A 91 17.42 4.72 -9.51
CA ILE A 91 18.65 5.45 -9.15
C ILE A 91 18.34 6.50 -8.09
N VAL A 92 19.37 6.84 -7.31
CA VAL A 92 19.23 7.87 -6.26
C VAL A 92 19.03 9.25 -6.89
N TYR A 93 18.14 10.01 -6.29
CA TYR A 93 17.81 11.37 -6.69
C TYR A 93 17.58 12.26 -5.46
N ASP A 94 17.61 13.57 -5.66
CA ASP A 94 17.23 14.57 -4.67
C ASP A 94 15.71 14.76 -4.66
N ASP A 95 15.02 14.51 -3.54
CA ASP A 95 13.56 14.64 -3.46
C ASP A 95 13.07 16.09 -3.63
N ALA A 96 13.90 17.09 -3.34
CA ALA A 96 13.60 18.50 -3.64
C ALA A 96 13.70 18.82 -5.14
N ASN A 97 14.42 18.03 -5.93
CA ASN A 97 14.60 18.20 -7.37
C ASN A 97 14.93 16.88 -8.06
N SER A 98 13.95 16.16 -8.55
CA SER A 98 14.13 14.86 -9.19
C SER A 98 14.97 14.87 -10.49
N LYS A 99 15.24 16.06 -11.06
CA LYS A 99 16.21 16.22 -12.16
C LYS A 99 17.65 16.11 -11.67
N HIS A 100 17.92 16.43 -10.38
CA HIS A 100 19.20 16.19 -9.72
C HIS A 100 19.24 14.74 -9.26
N ARG A 101 19.84 13.89 -10.09
CA ARG A 101 19.91 12.43 -9.93
C ARG A 101 21.32 11.93 -10.12
N TRP A 102 21.66 10.85 -9.45
CA TRP A 102 22.97 10.24 -9.56
C TRP A 102 23.20 9.67 -10.97
N ASP A 103 24.35 10.00 -11.57
CA ASP A 103 24.72 9.59 -12.94
C ASP A 103 25.43 8.24 -13.02
N GLY A 104 25.75 7.65 -11.87
CA GLY A 104 26.50 6.40 -11.76
C GLY A 104 28.02 6.55 -11.91
N LYS A 105 28.55 7.76 -12.12
CA LYS A 105 29.97 8.05 -12.35
C LYS A 105 30.62 8.72 -11.16
N GLN A 106 29.96 9.72 -10.56
CA GLN A 106 30.49 10.41 -9.39
C GLN A 106 30.40 9.54 -8.13
N ASP A 107 31.19 9.85 -7.12
CA ASP A 107 31.11 9.24 -5.80
C ASP A 107 29.73 9.44 -5.21
N ILE A 108 29.09 8.36 -4.75
CA ILE A 108 27.71 8.40 -4.24
C ILE A 108 27.58 9.26 -2.97
N ASN A 109 28.61 9.28 -2.11
CA ASN A 109 28.55 10.09 -0.90
C ASN A 109 28.68 11.58 -1.22
N LYS A 110 29.44 11.95 -2.26
CA LYS A 110 29.47 13.33 -2.76
C LYS A 110 28.12 13.74 -3.32
N PHE A 111 27.47 12.85 -4.10
CA PHE A 111 26.14 13.11 -4.60
C PHE A 111 25.14 13.31 -3.46
N ILE A 112 25.09 12.40 -2.48
CA ILE A 112 24.18 12.50 -1.32
C ILE A 112 24.37 13.83 -0.58
N LYS A 113 25.60 14.27 -0.40
CA LYS A 113 25.91 15.58 0.25
C LYS A 113 25.49 16.79 -0.59
N SER A 114 25.35 16.65 -1.89
CA SER A 114 24.94 17.72 -2.81
C SER A 114 23.43 17.88 -2.92
N CYS A 115 22.64 16.94 -2.39
CA CYS A 115 21.19 17.05 -2.38
C CYS A 115 20.72 18.21 -1.46
N ARG A 116 19.79 18.99 -1.96
CA ARG A 116 19.11 20.05 -1.18
C ARG A 116 18.04 19.49 -0.26
N GLY A 117 17.34 18.45 -0.73
CA GLY A 117 16.41 17.68 0.05
C GLY A 117 17.05 16.38 0.55
N LYS A 118 16.26 15.33 0.65
CA LYS A 118 16.76 14.00 1.01
C LYS A 118 17.16 13.22 -0.23
N ALA A 119 18.32 12.58 -0.15
CA ALA A 119 18.67 11.58 -1.14
C ALA A 119 17.71 10.40 -1.03
N THR A 120 17.01 10.09 -2.11
CA THR A 120 15.87 9.16 -2.15
C THR A 120 16.04 8.17 -3.30
N ILE A 121 15.56 6.94 -3.13
CA ILE A 121 15.60 5.90 -4.16
C ILE A 121 14.31 5.07 -4.14
N GLY A 122 13.95 4.47 -5.28
CA GLY A 122 12.76 3.62 -5.37
C GLY A 122 11.47 4.40 -5.14
N TYR A 123 10.64 3.89 -4.27
CA TYR A 123 9.35 4.46 -3.89
C TYR A 123 9.43 5.30 -2.61
N GLY A 124 10.38 6.22 -2.53
CA GLY A 124 10.53 7.10 -1.36
C GLY A 124 11.46 6.57 -0.26
N GLU A 125 12.31 5.57 -0.55
CA GLU A 125 13.26 5.03 0.43
C GLU A 125 14.43 6.02 0.64
N THR A 126 14.73 6.31 1.91
CA THR A 126 15.78 7.27 2.32
C THR A 126 16.81 6.65 3.26
N ALA A 127 16.70 5.37 3.61
CA ALA A 127 17.64 4.71 4.52
C ALA A 127 19.05 4.74 3.94
N SER A 128 20.01 5.23 4.72
CA SER A 128 21.39 5.49 4.29
C SER A 128 22.06 4.27 3.67
N ASN A 129 21.87 3.07 4.22
CA ASN A 129 22.43 1.83 3.70
C ASN A 129 21.85 1.44 2.31
N ILE A 130 20.64 1.86 1.99
CA ILE A 130 19.98 1.62 0.71
C ILE A 130 20.39 2.70 -0.29
N VAL A 131 20.30 3.97 0.08
CA VAL A 131 20.66 5.11 -0.77
C VAL A 131 22.14 5.02 -1.22
N LYS A 132 23.03 4.59 -0.33
CA LYS A 132 24.48 4.39 -0.65
C LYS A 132 24.74 3.33 -1.71
N LYS A 133 23.77 2.46 -2.03
CA LYS A 133 23.90 1.54 -3.18
C LYS A 133 23.88 2.28 -4.52
N GLY A 134 23.36 3.50 -4.56
CA GLY A 134 23.24 4.33 -5.76
C GLY A 134 22.17 3.84 -6.74
N ARG A 135 21.97 2.52 -6.81
CA ARG A 135 21.05 1.85 -7.74
C ARG A 135 20.45 0.61 -7.09
N ILE A 136 19.17 0.35 -7.37
CA ILE A 136 18.48 -0.87 -6.97
C ILE A 136 17.59 -1.37 -8.12
N SER A 137 17.35 -2.69 -8.16
CA SER A 137 16.44 -3.30 -9.12
C SER A 137 14.98 -2.97 -8.79
N GLU A 138 14.07 -3.18 -9.74
CA GLU A 138 12.63 -3.06 -9.49
C GLU A 138 12.15 -4.07 -8.45
N ALA A 139 12.68 -5.29 -8.47
CA ALA A 139 12.36 -6.30 -7.47
C ALA A 139 12.74 -5.86 -6.06
N GLU A 140 13.94 -5.28 -5.89
CA GLU A 140 14.41 -4.75 -4.61
C GLU A 140 13.57 -3.55 -4.15
N ALA A 141 13.22 -2.62 -5.06
CA ALA A 141 12.35 -1.50 -4.76
C ALA A 141 10.97 -1.96 -4.28
N ASN A 142 10.41 -3.00 -4.91
CA ASN A 142 9.13 -3.60 -4.51
C ASN A 142 9.20 -4.26 -3.12
N GLN A 143 10.27 -4.99 -2.83
CA GLN A 143 10.47 -5.60 -1.52
C GLN A 143 10.59 -4.55 -0.40
N LEU A 144 11.32 -3.47 -0.65
CA LEU A 144 11.45 -2.35 0.29
C LEU A 144 10.08 -1.67 0.54
N LEU A 145 9.32 -1.42 -0.52
CA LEU A 145 7.99 -0.85 -0.40
C LEU A 145 7.06 -1.74 0.43
N GLN A 146 7.00 -3.04 0.15
CA GLN A 146 6.18 -3.98 0.90
C GLN A 146 6.58 -4.05 2.38
N LYS A 147 7.89 -4.07 2.67
CA LYS A 147 8.40 -4.03 4.05
C LYS A 147 7.94 -2.76 4.78
N ASN A 148 8.01 -1.60 4.11
CA ASN A 148 7.56 -0.33 4.68
C ASN A 148 6.05 -0.31 4.90
N ILE A 149 5.25 -0.87 3.99
CA ILE A 149 3.79 -1.02 4.13
C ILE A 149 3.45 -1.89 5.35
N ILE A 150 4.10 -3.04 5.52
CA ILE A 150 3.89 -3.93 6.67
C ILE A 150 4.24 -3.22 7.98
N SER A 151 5.39 -2.54 8.02
CA SER A 151 5.80 -1.76 9.20
C SER A 151 4.78 -0.67 9.54
N LEU A 152 4.29 0.04 8.52
CA LEU A 152 3.32 1.11 8.69
C LEU A 152 1.94 0.58 9.13
N ASN A 153 1.50 -0.56 8.57
CA ASN A 153 0.28 -1.24 9.00
C ASN A 153 0.31 -1.55 10.51
N ASN A 154 1.41 -2.12 11.00
CA ASN A 154 1.54 -2.44 12.41
C ASN A 154 1.53 -1.18 13.30
N LYS A 155 2.17 -0.10 12.85
CA LYS A 155 2.14 1.19 13.54
C LYS A 155 0.73 1.81 13.57
N LEU A 156 -0.03 1.69 12.49
CA LEU A 156 -1.40 2.18 12.41
C LEU A 156 -2.36 1.33 13.27
N ALA A 157 -2.18 0.02 13.29
CA ALA A 157 -2.91 -0.88 14.18
C ALA A 157 -2.67 -0.51 15.66
N ASN A 158 -1.43 -0.25 16.05
CA ASN A 158 -1.09 0.20 17.40
C ASN A 158 -1.64 1.61 17.70
N LYS A 159 -1.63 2.52 16.72
CA LYS A 159 -2.10 3.91 16.89
C LYS A 159 -3.61 3.99 17.07
N PHE A 160 -4.38 3.21 16.31
CA PHE A 160 -5.85 3.33 16.23
C PHE A 160 -6.60 2.16 16.87
N GLY A 161 -5.94 1.03 17.15
CA GLY A 161 -6.55 -0.13 17.79
C GLY A 161 -7.78 -0.64 17.02
N LYS A 162 -8.90 -0.81 17.74
CA LYS A 162 -10.15 -1.30 17.17
C LYS A 162 -10.64 -0.48 15.97
N ALA A 163 -10.49 0.84 15.99
CA ALA A 163 -10.91 1.70 14.88
C ALA A 163 -10.16 1.38 13.57
N TYR A 164 -8.93 0.84 13.65
CA TYR A 164 -8.19 0.36 12.47
C TYR A 164 -8.59 -1.06 12.09
N SER A 165 -8.77 -1.96 13.06
CA SER A 165 -9.14 -3.35 12.77
C SER A 165 -10.50 -3.47 12.09
N ASP A 166 -11.45 -2.60 12.43
CA ASP A 166 -12.80 -2.58 11.87
C ASP A 166 -12.87 -2.05 10.42
N LEU A 167 -11.78 -1.46 9.90
CA LEU A 167 -11.72 -0.99 8.52
C LEU A 167 -11.64 -2.15 7.53
N ASN A 168 -12.29 -1.98 6.38
CA ASN A 168 -12.12 -2.90 5.26
C ASN A 168 -10.72 -2.76 4.60
N ILE A 169 -10.39 -3.68 3.70
CA ILE A 169 -9.09 -3.73 3.01
C ILE A 169 -8.76 -2.43 2.29
N VAL A 170 -9.72 -1.84 1.58
CA VAL A 170 -9.53 -0.60 0.81
C VAL A 170 -9.26 0.56 1.76
N GLN A 171 -10.03 0.69 2.82
CA GLN A 171 -9.87 1.73 3.84
C GLN A 171 -8.51 1.65 4.55
N LYS A 172 -8.08 0.44 4.94
CA LYS A 172 -6.74 0.21 5.50
C LYS A 172 -5.66 0.64 4.52
N SER A 173 -5.78 0.27 3.25
CA SER A 173 -4.80 0.61 2.21
C SER A 173 -4.73 2.12 1.96
N VAL A 174 -5.87 2.82 2.02
CA VAL A 174 -5.91 4.28 1.91
C VAL A 174 -5.23 4.95 3.10
N LEU A 175 -5.50 4.50 4.33
CA LEU A 175 -4.80 5.04 5.51
C LEU A 175 -3.29 4.79 5.43
N ILE A 176 -2.87 3.62 4.94
CA ILE A 176 -1.45 3.35 4.68
C ILE A 176 -0.89 4.33 3.65
N SER A 177 -1.59 4.57 2.52
CA SER A 177 -1.16 5.55 1.51
C SER A 177 -1.04 6.96 2.12
N PHE A 178 -2.02 7.37 2.90
CA PHE A 178 -2.06 8.68 3.55
C PHE A 178 -0.86 8.87 4.49
N TYR A 179 -0.63 7.93 5.40
CA TYR A 179 0.49 8.01 6.36
C TYR A 179 1.85 7.66 5.75
N TYR A 180 1.89 6.94 4.63
CA TYR A 180 3.12 6.74 3.85
C TYR A 180 3.65 8.07 3.33
N ASN A 181 2.75 8.91 2.82
CA ASN A 181 3.10 10.23 2.29
C ASN A 181 3.42 11.26 3.38
N LEU A 182 2.65 11.30 4.47
CA LEU A 182 2.76 12.33 5.51
C LEU A 182 3.66 11.93 6.68
N GLY A 183 3.97 10.64 6.79
CA GLY A 183 4.67 10.04 7.93
C GLY A 183 3.74 9.68 9.09
N ILE A 184 4.09 8.63 9.83
CA ILE A 184 3.26 8.10 10.94
C ILE A 184 3.03 9.10 12.08
N ASN A 185 3.97 10.04 12.25
CA ASN A 185 3.91 11.07 13.29
C ASN A 185 3.09 12.31 12.88
N PHE A 186 2.59 12.35 11.63
CA PHE A 186 1.72 13.42 11.18
C PHE A 186 0.46 13.47 12.04
N LYS A 187 0.11 14.68 12.50
CA LYS A 187 -1.04 14.92 13.36
C LYS A 187 -2.21 15.40 12.51
N ALA A 188 -3.27 14.61 12.47
CA ALA A 188 -4.56 14.94 11.84
C ALA A 188 -5.68 14.79 12.88
N PRO A 189 -5.76 15.68 13.90
CA PRO A 189 -6.58 15.44 15.10
C PRO A 189 -8.07 15.24 14.79
N LYS A 190 -8.64 15.98 13.85
CA LYS A 190 -10.04 15.82 13.45
C LYS A 190 -10.27 14.49 12.74
N MET A 191 -9.40 14.14 11.78
CA MET A 191 -9.46 12.85 11.09
C MET A 191 -9.33 11.70 12.08
N GLU A 192 -8.34 11.77 12.97
CA GLU A 192 -8.09 10.74 13.98
C GLU A 192 -9.25 10.59 14.96
N ALA A 193 -9.88 11.69 15.41
CA ALA A 193 -11.05 11.67 16.28
C ALA A 193 -12.28 11.05 15.58
N ASN A 194 -12.54 11.46 14.33
CA ASN A 194 -13.64 10.91 13.54
C ASN A 194 -13.46 9.42 13.25
N LEU A 195 -12.24 8.99 12.94
CA LEU A 195 -11.92 7.58 12.71
C LEU A 195 -12.19 6.73 13.97
N ARG A 196 -11.76 7.20 15.15
CA ARG A 196 -12.01 6.52 16.43
C ARG A 196 -13.49 6.47 16.82
N ALA A 197 -14.26 7.46 16.38
CA ALA A 197 -15.71 7.54 16.59
C ALA A 197 -16.52 6.73 15.54
N GLY A 198 -15.87 6.05 14.60
CA GLY A 198 -16.52 5.32 13.51
C GLY A 198 -17.18 6.23 12.46
N LYS A 199 -16.92 7.54 12.48
CA LYS A 199 -17.42 8.52 11.53
C LYS A 199 -16.54 8.54 10.28
N LEU A 200 -16.64 7.47 9.47
CA LEU A 200 -15.69 7.20 8.39
C LEU A 200 -15.75 8.24 7.25
N LYS A 201 -16.94 8.75 6.92
CA LYS A 201 -17.10 9.78 5.88
C LYS A 201 -16.49 11.11 6.30
N GLU A 202 -16.69 11.51 7.56
CA GLU A 202 -16.11 12.71 8.15
C GLU A 202 -14.60 12.57 8.28
N ALA A 203 -14.09 11.40 8.68
CA ALA A 203 -12.66 11.13 8.71
C ALA A 203 -12.04 11.25 7.31
N ALA A 204 -12.67 10.71 6.29
CA ALA A 204 -12.20 10.79 4.91
C ALA A 204 -12.19 12.25 4.39
N HIS A 205 -13.18 13.05 4.78
CA HIS A 205 -13.26 14.45 4.34
C HIS A 205 -12.04 15.25 4.80
N GLU A 206 -11.51 14.96 5.98
CA GLU A 206 -10.31 15.62 6.52
C GLU A 206 -9.03 15.31 5.71
N PHE A 207 -9.02 14.28 4.85
CA PHE A 207 -7.89 14.05 3.93
C PHE A 207 -7.70 15.23 2.99
N LEU A 208 -8.79 15.85 2.53
CA LEU A 208 -8.77 16.92 1.53
C LEU A 208 -8.03 18.15 2.01
N ASP A 209 -7.96 18.37 3.33
CA ASP A 209 -7.24 19.50 3.93
C ASP A 209 -5.73 19.26 4.08
N CYS A 210 -5.27 18.03 3.80
CA CYS A 210 -3.87 17.62 3.94
C CYS A 210 -3.11 17.70 2.61
N ASP A 211 -3.31 18.75 1.82
CA ASP A 211 -2.76 18.93 0.48
C ASP A 211 -1.73 20.08 0.38
N ASN A 212 -1.29 20.62 1.50
CA ASN A 212 -0.34 21.74 1.56
C ASN A 212 1.11 21.27 1.66
N ILE A 213 2.00 22.03 1.04
CA ILE A 213 3.45 21.97 1.22
C ILE A 213 3.94 23.32 1.79
N THR A 214 5.08 23.30 2.46
CA THR A 214 5.74 24.55 2.90
C THR A 214 6.86 24.89 1.91
N VAL A 215 6.76 26.05 1.28
CA VAL A 215 7.79 26.58 0.38
C VAL A 215 8.20 27.94 0.92
N ASP A 216 9.46 28.11 1.25
CA ASP A 216 10.03 29.32 1.84
C ASP A 216 9.24 29.81 3.09
N GLY A 217 8.86 28.87 3.95
CA GLY A 217 8.09 29.15 5.17
C GLY A 217 6.60 29.41 4.95
N VAL A 218 6.12 29.46 3.71
CA VAL A 218 4.71 29.71 3.35
C VAL A 218 4.00 28.42 2.97
N LYS A 219 2.83 28.18 3.56
CA LYS A 219 1.97 27.05 3.16
C LYS A 219 1.32 27.34 1.80
N LYS A 220 1.49 26.41 0.86
CA LYS A 220 0.89 26.48 -0.48
C LYS A 220 0.26 25.14 -0.82
N LYS A 221 -0.90 25.17 -1.50
CA LYS A 221 -1.53 23.96 -2.03
C LYS A 221 -0.65 23.34 -3.11
N SER A 222 -0.48 22.02 -3.02
CA SER A 222 0.21 21.24 -4.03
C SER A 222 -0.80 20.53 -4.94
N PRO A 223 -0.84 20.82 -6.25
CA PRO A 223 -1.77 20.16 -7.17
C PRO A 223 -1.62 18.62 -7.19
N GLY A 224 -0.40 18.12 -6.96
CA GLY A 224 -0.14 16.69 -6.85
C GLY A 224 -0.76 16.08 -5.59
N LEU A 225 -0.59 16.75 -4.45
CA LEU A 225 -1.20 16.32 -3.19
C LEU A 225 -2.72 16.44 -3.23
N THR A 226 -3.27 17.52 -3.79
CA THR A 226 -4.73 17.68 -3.96
C THR A 226 -5.32 16.49 -4.72
N LYS A 227 -4.69 16.08 -5.84
CA LYS A 227 -5.13 14.89 -6.61
C LYS A 227 -5.04 13.61 -5.77
N ARG A 228 -3.94 13.41 -5.04
CA ARG A 228 -3.75 12.26 -4.17
C ARG A 228 -4.86 12.19 -3.11
N ARG A 229 -5.10 13.28 -2.39
CA ARG A 229 -6.15 13.35 -1.36
C ARG A 229 -7.54 13.07 -1.91
N GLN A 230 -7.86 13.58 -3.09
CA GLN A 230 -9.14 13.31 -3.75
C GLN A 230 -9.34 11.83 -4.12
N ILE A 231 -8.28 11.14 -4.56
CA ILE A 231 -8.34 9.70 -4.82
C ILE A 231 -8.50 8.93 -3.51
N GLU A 232 -7.68 9.23 -2.51
CA GLU A 232 -7.76 8.62 -1.18
C GLU A 232 -9.14 8.80 -0.55
N TYR A 233 -9.71 10.01 -0.61
CA TYR A 233 -11.08 10.28 -0.16
C TYR A 233 -12.11 9.38 -0.85
N LYS A 234 -12.11 9.36 -2.19
CA LYS A 234 -13.09 8.59 -2.97
C LYS A 234 -13.01 7.09 -2.72
N LEU A 235 -11.80 6.56 -2.53
CA LEU A 235 -11.60 5.14 -2.22
C LEU A 235 -12.06 4.80 -0.80
N PHE A 236 -11.84 5.70 0.16
CA PHE A 236 -12.14 5.44 1.58
C PHE A 236 -13.64 5.39 1.88
N ILE A 237 -14.45 6.18 1.16
CA ILE A 237 -15.90 6.27 1.39
C ILE A 237 -16.73 5.24 0.61
N LYS A 238 -16.09 4.40 -0.22
CA LYS A 238 -16.74 3.28 -0.90
C LYS A 238 -16.89 2.07 0.00
#